data_97e5d23c49537e1bae8462d5c7feb20d
#
_entry.id   97e5d23c49537e1bae8462d5c7feb20d
#
_cell.length_a   1.000
_cell.length_b   1.000
_cell.length_c   1.000
_cell.angle_alpha   90.00
_cell.angle_beta   90.00
_cell.angle_gamma   90.00
#
_symmetry.space_group_name_H-M   'P 1'
#
loop_
_entity.id
_entity.type
_entity.pdbx_description
1 polymer ?
#
loop_
_entity_poly.entity_id
_entity_poly.type
_entity_poly.pdbx_seq_one_letter_code
_entity_poly.pdbx_strand_id
1 'polypeptide(L)'
;MPSSPPDDARRIFAGIGATYEKAGALLSFGQDARWRARLVESVQAAPDDVVLDVATGTGLVARALRVQYGCEVVGLDRSADMLGTAMARNGHIPLVRGRAESLPFPDESFDHVTFTYLLRYVDDPAAVMRELARVVRPGGRIAALDFGVPASPVLRALWRVYTSVGLPLIGRLISEQWASVGAFLRGSIERFDRDHGGSSVERDWRNAGLKDVRVERMTFGAGVVMTGVKHGATERISVAQSGKLPSVVPAAAFYALRPGGLRDYWTLLHPPYTVWHLSYVLLGAALAPMPDPRIVAGALVAFFLAVGIAAHSFDELQGRPLGTRIPSWVLVALGSLGLISAVALGVTAAAQLGPWFLVLVAAGAALVISYGLEVPIVHSDVGFALAWGGFPVVVSAAANGAPLLATVAAAAGASLLSLAQRRLSTPVRRIRRKAALVSGSVRYSDGNVEAIDAARLISAPESALRLLWLAIAAISIGTLLARWTSG
;
A
#
# COMPACT_ATOMS: atom_id res chain seq x y z
N MET A 1 30.19 -17.63 24.94
CA MET A 1 30.06 -17.81 23.50
C MET A 1 28.99 -16.83 23.02
N PRO A 2 29.15 -16.06 21.94
CA PRO A 2 28.06 -15.27 21.41
C PRO A 2 26.90 -16.20 21.04
N SER A 3 25.68 -15.86 21.46
CA SER A 3 24.47 -16.61 21.15
C SER A 3 24.21 -16.62 19.64
N SER A 4 23.69 -17.75 19.12
CA SER A 4 23.33 -17.83 17.72
C SER A 4 22.09 -16.95 17.40
N PRO A 5 21.95 -16.44 16.16
CA PRO A 5 20.80 -15.64 15.77
C PRO A 5 19.43 -16.28 16.09
N PRO A 6 19.24 -17.61 15.96
CA PRO A 6 18.00 -18.30 16.34
C PRO A 6 17.71 -18.27 17.85
N ASP A 7 18.75 -18.27 18.70
CA ASP A 7 18.57 -18.27 20.16
C ASP A 7 18.23 -16.89 20.70
N ASP A 8 18.79 -15.85 20.11
CA ASP A 8 18.44 -14.47 20.43
C ASP A 8 16.98 -14.16 20.05
N ALA A 9 16.56 -14.56 18.84
CA ALA A 9 15.19 -14.40 18.41
C ALA A 9 14.22 -15.13 19.35
N ARG A 10 14.54 -16.39 19.74
CA ARG A 10 13.70 -17.15 20.67
C ARG A 10 13.45 -16.42 21.98
N ARG A 11 14.49 -15.84 22.59
CA ARG A 11 14.38 -15.11 23.87
C ARG A 11 13.58 -13.82 23.71
N ILE A 12 13.80 -13.09 22.61
CA ILE A 12 13.21 -11.76 22.39
C ILE A 12 11.72 -11.86 22.06
N PHE A 13 11.30 -12.89 21.32
CA PHE A 13 9.89 -13.08 20.92
C PHE A 13 9.10 -13.99 21.87
N ALA A 14 9.68 -14.51 22.96
CA ALA A 14 8.96 -15.30 23.95
C ALA A 14 7.97 -14.43 24.73
N GLY A 15 6.72 -14.88 24.86
CA GLY A 15 5.71 -14.21 25.71
C GLY A 15 5.06 -12.95 25.12
N ILE A 16 5.36 -12.56 23.87
CA ILE A 16 4.75 -11.37 23.24
C ILE A 16 3.52 -11.68 22.37
N GLY A 17 3.13 -12.95 22.22
CA GLY A 17 2.06 -13.38 21.32
C GLY A 17 0.76 -12.60 21.48
N ALA A 18 0.32 -12.33 22.71
CA ALA A 18 -0.91 -11.58 22.99
C ALA A 18 -0.91 -10.13 22.48
N THR A 19 0.25 -9.48 22.50
CA THR A 19 0.43 -8.06 22.09
C THR A 19 1.00 -7.90 20.69
N TYR A 20 1.42 -8.99 20.04
CA TYR A 20 2.19 -8.99 18.79
C TYR A 20 1.54 -8.18 17.68
N GLU A 21 0.25 -8.38 17.45
CA GLU A 21 -0.48 -7.71 16.35
C GLU A 21 -0.60 -6.21 16.56
N LYS A 22 -0.99 -5.80 17.79
CA LYS A 22 -1.15 -4.36 18.13
C LYS A 22 0.18 -3.63 18.09
N ALA A 23 1.21 -4.24 18.66
CA ALA A 23 2.54 -3.66 18.68
C ALA A 23 3.16 -3.62 17.27
N GLY A 24 3.04 -4.69 16.48
CA GLY A 24 3.47 -4.73 15.09
C GLY A 24 2.79 -3.67 14.23
N ALA A 25 1.48 -3.48 14.39
CA ALA A 25 0.74 -2.43 13.70
C ALA A 25 1.23 -1.03 14.09
N LEU A 26 1.43 -0.76 15.39
CA LEU A 26 1.93 0.53 15.87
C LEU A 26 3.35 0.80 15.38
N LEU A 27 4.27 -0.15 15.58
CA LEU A 27 5.69 -0.05 15.22
C LEU A 27 5.92 -0.02 13.70
N SER A 28 5.00 -0.47 12.89
CA SER A 28 5.07 -0.36 11.42
C SER A 28 4.25 0.79 10.86
N PHE A 29 3.65 1.64 11.69
CA PHE A 29 2.64 2.63 11.26
C PHE A 29 1.53 1.99 10.41
N GLY A 30 1.13 0.76 10.74
CA GLY A 30 0.12 -0.02 10.02
C GLY A 30 0.60 -0.66 8.71
N GLN A 31 1.87 -0.49 8.33
CA GLN A 31 2.39 -1.03 7.07
C GLN A 31 2.44 -2.56 7.05
N ASP A 32 2.69 -3.22 8.19
CA ASP A 32 2.73 -4.67 8.29
C ASP A 32 1.44 -5.33 7.75
N ALA A 33 0.28 -4.77 8.07
CA ALA A 33 -1.00 -5.26 7.57
C ALA A 33 -1.10 -5.19 6.03
N ARG A 34 -0.58 -4.13 5.41
CA ARG A 34 -0.55 -3.97 3.94
C ARG A 34 0.44 -4.93 3.29
N TRP A 35 1.63 -5.08 3.88
CA TRP A 35 2.61 -6.03 3.39
C TRP A 35 2.08 -7.45 3.42
N ARG A 36 1.40 -7.85 4.52
CA ARG A 36 0.72 -9.16 4.62
C ARG A 36 -0.40 -9.32 3.61
N ALA A 37 -1.22 -8.29 3.41
CA ALA A 37 -2.26 -8.32 2.37
C ALA A 37 -1.65 -8.55 0.98
N ARG A 38 -0.51 -7.89 0.68
CA ARG A 38 0.20 -8.08 -0.58
C ARG A 38 0.82 -9.47 -0.70
N LEU A 39 1.37 -10.01 0.39
CA LEU A 39 1.83 -11.40 0.45
C LEU A 39 0.68 -12.35 0.09
N VAL A 40 -0.46 -12.23 0.77
CA VAL A 40 -1.64 -13.08 0.54
C VAL A 40 -2.13 -12.98 -0.90
N GLU A 41 -2.26 -11.75 -1.46
CA GLU A 41 -2.61 -11.55 -2.88
C GLU A 41 -1.66 -12.27 -3.84
N SER A 42 -0.39 -12.37 -3.50
CA SER A 42 0.64 -12.96 -4.37
C SER A 42 0.61 -14.48 -4.43
N VAL A 43 -0.05 -15.15 -3.49
CA VAL A 43 -0.18 -16.63 -3.44
C VAL A 43 -1.06 -17.12 -4.59
N GLN A 44 -2.19 -16.43 -4.88
CA GLN A 44 -3.15 -16.80 -5.93
C GLN A 44 -3.68 -18.23 -5.77
N ALA A 45 -4.03 -18.62 -4.54
CA ALA A 45 -4.57 -19.94 -4.24
C ALA A 45 -5.99 -20.13 -4.81
N ALA A 46 -6.35 -21.35 -5.16
CA ALA A 46 -7.70 -21.77 -5.47
C ALA A 46 -8.43 -22.24 -4.18
N PRO A 47 -9.77 -22.33 -4.18
CA PRO A 47 -10.53 -22.78 -3.00
C PRO A 47 -10.22 -24.21 -2.55
N ASP A 48 -9.79 -25.07 -3.48
CA ASP A 48 -9.43 -26.47 -3.26
C ASP A 48 -7.92 -26.69 -2.98
N ASP A 49 -7.14 -25.61 -2.95
CA ASP A 49 -5.72 -25.71 -2.60
C ASP A 49 -5.49 -25.86 -1.10
N VAL A 50 -4.38 -26.53 -0.76
CA VAL A 50 -3.87 -26.65 0.60
C VAL A 50 -2.60 -25.80 0.74
N VAL A 51 -2.62 -24.81 1.64
CA VAL A 51 -1.52 -23.88 1.85
C VAL A 51 -0.84 -24.16 3.20
N LEU A 52 0.48 -24.25 3.23
CA LEU A 52 1.26 -24.28 4.47
C LEU A 52 1.76 -22.86 4.79
N ASP A 53 1.42 -22.34 5.98
CA ASP A 53 1.95 -21.08 6.49
C ASP A 53 3.01 -21.36 7.55
N VAL A 54 4.29 -21.22 7.17
CA VAL A 54 5.46 -21.52 8.02
C VAL A 54 5.88 -20.28 8.80
N ALA A 55 6.23 -20.48 10.08
CA ALA A 55 6.35 -19.40 11.05
C ALA A 55 5.06 -18.57 11.15
N THR A 56 3.94 -19.28 11.25
CA THR A 56 2.59 -18.70 11.22
C THR A 56 2.33 -17.69 12.35
N GLY A 57 3.11 -17.76 13.43
CA GLY A 57 2.99 -16.89 14.60
C GLY A 57 1.60 -16.94 15.20
N THR A 58 0.91 -15.80 15.27
CA THR A 58 -0.48 -15.68 15.76
C THR A 58 -1.54 -16.03 14.70
N GLY A 59 -1.14 -16.57 13.53
CA GLY A 59 -2.03 -17.03 12.47
C GLY A 59 -2.62 -15.93 11.58
N LEU A 60 -2.00 -14.75 11.52
CA LEU A 60 -2.51 -13.61 10.74
C LEU A 60 -2.60 -13.91 9.23
N VAL A 61 -1.52 -14.48 8.66
CA VAL A 61 -1.47 -14.81 7.23
C VAL A 61 -2.36 -16.02 6.94
N ALA A 62 -2.30 -17.06 7.76
CA ALA A 62 -3.14 -18.25 7.63
C ALA A 62 -4.64 -17.90 7.60
N ARG A 63 -5.09 -17.03 8.51
CA ARG A 63 -6.48 -16.53 8.54
C ARG A 63 -6.82 -15.72 7.29
N ALA A 64 -5.92 -14.82 6.86
CA ALA A 64 -6.15 -13.99 5.69
C ALA A 64 -6.26 -14.79 4.40
N LEU A 65 -5.43 -15.83 4.22
CA LEU A 65 -5.50 -16.78 3.10
C LEU A 65 -6.86 -17.50 3.06
N ARG A 66 -7.28 -18.03 4.20
CA ARG A 66 -8.57 -18.73 4.31
C ARG A 66 -9.76 -17.81 3.99
N VAL A 67 -9.75 -16.59 4.51
CA VAL A 67 -10.82 -15.61 4.24
C VAL A 67 -10.83 -15.17 2.78
N GLN A 68 -9.67 -14.97 2.18
CA GLN A 68 -9.58 -14.44 0.81
C GLN A 68 -9.87 -15.48 -0.25
N TYR A 69 -9.42 -16.73 -0.06
CA TYR A 69 -9.47 -17.77 -1.08
C TYR A 69 -10.44 -18.91 -0.76
N GLY A 70 -10.85 -19.06 0.50
CA GLY A 70 -11.64 -20.20 0.93
C GLY A 70 -10.85 -21.52 1.00
N CYS A 71 -9.53 -21.47 0.80
CA CYS A 71 -8.63 -22.62 0.76
C CYS A 71 -8.37 -23.23 2.14
N GLU A 72 -7.87 -24.46 2.17
CA GLU A 72 -7.38 -25.07 3.39
C GLU A 72 -5.99 -24.52 3.75
N VAL A 73 -5.76 -24.25 5.04
CA VAL A 73 -4.49 -23.70 5.52
C VAL A 73 -4.02 -24.49 6.74
N VAL A 74 -2.78 -24.91 6.73
CA VAL A 74 -2.06 -25.48 7.88
C VAL A 74 -1.03 -24.48 8.37
N GLY A 75 -1.07 -24.11 9.66
CA GLY A 75 -0.08 -23.22 10.27
C GLY A 75 1.02 -24.03 10.98
N LEU A 76 2.28 -23.69 10.75
CA LEU A 76 3.41 -24.28 11.48
C LEU A 76 4.22 -23.18 12.18
N ASP A 77 4.50 -23.38 13.47
CA ASP A 77 5.43 -22.51 14.21
C ASP A 77 6.21 -23.30 15.25
N ARG A 78 7.41 -22.83 15.59
CA ARG A 78 8.24 -23.43 16.65
C ARG A 78 7.79 -23.01 18.06
N SER A 79 7.12 -21.85 18.19
CA SER A 79 6.73 -21.24 19.46
C SER A 79 5.36 -21.73 19.92
N ALA A 80 5.32 -22.41 21.07
CA ALA A 80 4.06 -22.84 21.69
C ALA A 80 3.18 -21.63 22.11
N ASP A 81 3.80 -20.50 22.52
CA ASP A 81 3.10 -19.27 22.90
C ASP A 81 2.37 -18.64 21.70
N MET A 82 3.05 -18.55 20.54
CA MET A 82 2.45 -18.08 19.30
C MET A 82 1.30 -18.97 18.84
N LEU A 83 1.50 -20.30 18.84
CA LEU A 83 0.46 -21.27 18.47
C LEU A 83 -0.73 -21.23 19.44
N GLY A 84 -0.49 -21.05 20.75
CA GLY A 84 -1.58 -20.85 21.73
C GLY A 84 -2.41 -19.62 21.41
N THR A 85 -1.78 -18.51 21.04
CA THR A 85 -2.47 -17.29 20.61
C THR A 85 -3.23 -17.50 19.29
N ALA A 86 -2.62 -18.21 18.32
CA ALA A 86 -3.25 -18.53 17.04
C ALA A 86 -4.48 -19.44 17.25
N MET A 87 -4.39 -20.45 18.10
CA MET A 87 -5.50 -21.35 18.44
C MET A 87 -6.68 -20.60 19.07
N ALA A 88 -6.40 -19.72 20.03
CA ALA A 88 -7.44 -18.93 20.69
C ALA A 88 -8.21 -18.01 19.72
N ARG A 89 -7.56 -17.56 18.64
CA ARG A 89 -8.12 -16.61 17.68
C ARG A 89 -8.70 -17.27 16.42
N ASN A 90 -8.17 -18.43 16.02
CA ASN A 90 -8.40 -19.04 14.71
C ASN A 90 -8.78 -20.53 14.82
N GLY A 91 -9.54 -20.94 15.81
CA GLY A 91 -9.83 -22.32 16.26
C GLY A 91 -10.16 -23.39 15.21
N HIS A 92 -10.20 -23.03 13.91
CA HIS A 92 -10.48 -23.97 12.82
C HIS A 92 -9.29 -24.16 11.85
N ILE A 93 -8.12 -23.57 12.15
CA ILE A 93 -6.91 -23.75 11.35
C ILE A 93 -6.06 -24.82 12.03
N PRO A 94 -5.75 -25.96 11.37
CA PRO A 94 -4.80 -26.93 11.90
C PRO A 94 -3.45 -26.29 12.19
N LEU A 95 -2.94 -26.48 13.41
CA LEU A 95 -1.68 -25.91 13.86
C LEU A 95 -0.70 -27.03 14.23
N VAL A 96 0.50 -26.95 13.72
CA VAL A 96 1.58 -27.92 13.93
C VAL A 96 2.75 -27.23 14.60
N ARG A 97 3.27 -27.80 15.69
CA ARG A 97 4.51 -27.33 16.27
C ARG A 97 5.70 -27.98 15.56
N GLY A 98 6.53 -27.17 14.91
CA GLY A 98 7.63 -27.67 14.11
C GLY A 98 8.67 -26.59 13.80
N ARG A 99 9.73 -26.98 13.10
CA ARG A 99 10.83 -26.11 12.67
C ARG A 99 10.86 -26.02 11.15
N ALA A 100 11.18 -24.86 10.61
CA ALA A 100 11.29 -24.65 9.16
C ALA A 100 12.46 -25.41 8.54
N GLU A 101 13.48 -25.72 9.34
CA GLU A 101 14.67 -26.45 8.93
C GLU A 101 14.41 -27.95 8.71
N SER A 102 13.29 -28.49 9.25
CA SER A 102 12.87 -29.91 9.09
C SER A 102 11.36 -29.95 9.26
N LEU A 103 10.65 -29.90 8.16
CA LEU A 103 9.18 -29.89 8.14
C LEU A 103 8.63 -31.31 8.31
N PRO A 104 7.67 -31.52 9.23
CA PRO A 104 7.11 -32.86 9.49
C PRO A 104 6.05 -33.25 8.44
N PHE A 105 6.32 -33.00 7.18
CA PHE A 105 5.42 -33.27 6.06
C PHE A 105 6.15 -33.99 4.94
N PRO A 106 5.48 -34.91 4.22
CA PRO A 106 6.00 -35.53 3.03
C PRO A 106 6.33 -34.52 1.91
N ASP A 107 7.11 -34.98 0.93
CA ASP A 107 7.33 -34.21 -0.28
C ASP A 107 6.02 -33.89 -0.98
N GLU A 108 5.92 -32.70 -1.60
CA GLU A 108 4.81 -32.31 -2.46
C GLU A 108 3.42 -32.41 -1.81
N SER A 109 3.35 -32.11 -0.49
CA SER A 109 2.12 -32.18 0.30
C SER A 109 1.21 -30.97 0.13
N PHE A 110 1.77 -29.83 -0.27
CA PHE A 110 1.07 -28.52 -0.32
C PHE A 110 1.07 -27.91 -1.71
N ASP A 111 -0.03 -27.26 -2.08
CA ASP A 111 -0.13 -26.49 -3.32
C ASP A 111 0.70 -25.20 -3.24
N HIS A 112 0.70 -24.54 -2.08
CA HIS A 112 1.48 -23.33 -1.85
C HIS A 112 2.10 -23.32 -0.45
N VAL A 113 3.18 -22.54 -0.30
CA VAL A 113 3.79 -22.24 1.00
C VAL A 113 3.90 -20.74 1.18
N THR A 114 3.58 -20.25 2.38
CA THR A 114 3.84 -18.88 2.81
C THR A 114 4.73 -18.84 4.04
N PHE A 115 5.49 -17.75 4.21
CA PHE A 115 6.19 -17.48 5.45
C PHE A 115 6.43 -15.98 5.62
N THR A 116 6.52 -15.54 6.89
CA THR A 116 6.81 -14.14 7.22
C THR A 116 7.93 -14.05 8.23
N TYR A 117 8.92 -13.16 7.97
CA TYR A 117 10.00 -12.83 8.91
C TYR A 117 10.80 -14.04 9.39
N LEU A 118 11.00 -15.06 8.54
CA LEU A 118 11.59 -16.33 8.91
C LEU A 118 13.10 -16.40 8.66
N LEU A 119 13.53 -16.08 7.43
CA LEU A 119 14.90 -16.42 6.97
C LEU A 119 16.02 -15.72 7.73
N ARG A 120 15.73 -14.61 8.39
CA ARG A 120 16.68 -13.89 9.25
C ARG A 120 16.97 -14.59 10.58
N TYR A 121 16.20 -15.61 10.93
CA TYR A 121 16.23 -16.30 12.22
C TYR A 121 16.58 -17.78 12.10
N VAL A 122 17.14 -18.17 10.96
CA VAL A 122 17.65 -19.53 10.71
C VAL A 122 19.15 -19.48 10.42
N ASP A 123 19.85 -20.59 10.68
CA ASP A 123 21.30 -20.65 10.50
C ASP A 123 21.69 -20.77 9.02
N ASP A 124 20.91 -21.51 8.22
CA ASP A 124 21.11 -21.70 6.78
C ASP A 124 19.81 -21.40 6.01
N PRO A 125 19.63 -20.15 5.55
CA PRO A 125 18.48 -19.76 4.75
C PRO A 125 18.31 -20.56 3.46
N ALA A 126 19.41 -20.97 2.82
CA ALA A 126 19.36 -21.75 1.59
C ALA A 126 18.86 -23.18 1.84
N ALA A 127 19.27 -23.83 2.95
CA ALA A 127 18.75 -25.13 3.36
C ALA A 127 17.24 -25.06 3.66
N VAL A 128 16.81 -24.01 4.39
CA VAL A 128 15.38 -23.79 4.67
C VAL A 128 14.60 -23.60 3.38
N MET A 129 15.10 -22.82 2.41
CA MET A 129 14.43 -22.66 1.12
C MET A 129 14.28 -23.99 0.36
N ARG A 130 15.30 -24.88 0.41
CA ARG A 130 15.19 -26.22 -0.18
C ARG A 130 14.12 -27.07 0.53
N GLU A 131 14.04 -26.99 1.85
CA GLU A 131 13.04 -27.71 2.64
C GLU A 131 11.62 -27.21 2.36
N LEU A 132 11.42 -25.88 2.27
CA LEU A 132 10.16 -25.29 1.86
C LEU A 132 9.75 -25.73 0.44
N ALA A 133 10.71 -25.74 -0.49
CA ALA A 133 10.47 -26.19 -1.86
C ALA A 133 10.18 -27.69 -1.95
N ARG A 134 10.73 -28.52 -1.06
CA ARG A 134 10.47 -29.98 -1.01
C ARG A 134 8.98 -30.26 -0.81
N VAL A 135 8.34 -29.57 0.13
CA VAL A 135 6.95 -29.84 0.49
C VAL A 135 5.93 -29.22 -0.46
N VAL A 136 6.35 -28.30 -1.36
CA VAL A 136 5.48 -27.71 -2.37
C VAL A 136 5.36 -28.64 -3.58
N ARG A 137 4.15 -28.79 -4.11
CA ARG A 137 3.88 -29.52 -5.35
C ARG A 137 4.51 -28.82 -6.56
N PRO A 138 4.88 -29.57 -7.62
CA PRO A 138 5.28 -28.99 -8.89
C PRO A 138 4.23 -28.00 -9.42
N GLY A 139 4.66 -26.82 -9.86
CA GLY A 139 3.76 -25.71 -10.27
C GLY A 139 3.20 -24.89 -9.10
N GLY A 140 3.39 -25.33 -7.88
CA GLY A 140 3.00 -24.61 -6.67
C GLY A 140 3.89 -23.38 -6.40
N ARG A 141 3.41 -22.48 -5.56
CA ARG A 141 4.06 -21.20 -5.29
C ARG A 141 4.56 -21.11 -3.87
N ILE A 142 5.75 -20.52 -3.71
CA ILE A 142 6.24 -20.04 -2.42
C ILE A 142 6.14 -18.51 -2.41
N ALA A 143 5.59 -17.95 -1.34
CA ALA A 143 5.50 -16.51 -1.14
C ALA A 143 6.02 -16.13 0.25
N ALA A 144 6.84 -15.10 0.31
CA ALA A 144 7.50 -14.64 1.53
C ALA A 144 7.33 -13.14 1.75
N LEU A 145 7.29 -12.74 3.02
CA LEU A 145 7.40 -11.35 3.44
C LEU A 145 8.54 -11.20 4.43
N ASP A 146 9.41 -10.24 4.18
CA ASP A 146 10.44 -9.85 5.15
C ASP A 146 10.66 -8.32 5.14
N PHE A 147 11.41 -7.83 6.14
CA PHE A 147 11.88 -6.46 6.15
C PHE A 147 13.04 -6.28 5.16
N GLY A 148 13.15 -5.08 4.62
CA GLY A 148 14.25 -4.70 3.76
C GLY A 148 14.95 -3.42 4.22
N VAL A 149 16.03 -3.08 3.53
CA VAL A 149 16.76 -1.83 3.70
C VAL A 149 16.49 -0.94 2.49
N PRO A 150 16.09 0.33 2.68
CA PRO A 150 15.89 1.27 1.58
C PRO A 150 17.11 1.43 0.69
N ALA A 151 16.91 1.41 -0.64
CA ALA A 151 18.00 1.57 -1.61
C ALA A 151 18.55 3.00 -1.65
N SER A 152 17.68 4.01 -1.51
CA SER A 152 18.07 5.42 -1.50
C SER A 152 18.91 5.75 -0.25
N PRO A 153 20.08 6.41 -0.36
CA PRO A 153 20.90 6.80 0.78
C PRO A 153 20.15 7.67 1.80
N VAL A 154 19.33 8.61 1.34
CA VAL A 154 18.55 9.50 2.22
C VAL A 154 17.49 8.71 2.99
N LEU A 155 16.71 7.89 2.28
CA LEU A 155 15.68 7.06 2.91
C LEU A 155 16.30 6.02 3.86
N ARG A 156 17.47 5.49 3.52
CA ARG A 156 18.24 4.59 4.39
C ARG A 156 18.70 5.30 5.66
N ALA A 157 19.15 6.55 5.57
CA ALA A 157 19.51 7.34 6.75
C ALA A 157 18.30 7.57 7.67
N LEU A 158 17.16 7.99 7.13
CA LEU A 158 15.90 8.14 7.88
C LEU A 158 15.43 6.82 8.49
N TRP A 159 15.48 5.73 7.73
CA TRP A 159 15.16 4.39 8.22
C TRP A 159 16.08 3.97 9.36
N ARG A 160 17.38 4.27 9.27
CA ARG A 160 18.35 4.01 10.34
C ARG A 160 18.05 4.81 11.61
N VAL A 161 17.71 6.08 11.48
CA VAL A 161 17.28 6.90 12.63
C VAL A 161 16.04 6.30 13.28
N TYR A 162 15.01 5.98 12.45
CA TYR A 162 13.79 5.38 12.95
C TYR A 162 14.05 4.04 13.65
N THR A 163 14.81 3.14 13.05
CA THR A 163 15.07 1.80 13.60
C THR A 163 16.03 1.82 14.79
N SER A 164 16.87 2.87 14.93
CA SER A 164 17.79 3.00 16.06
C SER A 164 17.18 3.69 17.26
N VAL A 165 16.30 4.65 17.04
CA VAL A 165 15.75 5.52 18.08
C VAL A 165 14.23 5.34 18.16
N GLY A 166 13.52 5.44 17.06
CA GLY A 166 12.06 5.39 17.03
C GLY A 166 11.50 4.05 17.50
N LEU A 167 11.99 2.93 16.93
CA LEU A 167 11.51 1.60 17.32
C LEU A 167 11.72 1.28 18.80
N PRO A 168 12.93 1.48 19.41
CA PRO A 168 13.12 1.24 20.83
C PRO A 168 12.27 2.15 21.71
N LEU A 169 12.15 3.44 21.36
CA LEU A 169 11.34 4.40 22.14
C LEU A 169 9.86 4.07 22.11
N ILE A 170 9.29 3.83 20.91
CA ILE A 170 7.88 3.46 20.78
C ILE A 170 7.64 2.09 21.40
N GLY A 171 8.58 1.14 21.24
CA GLY A 171 8.52 -0.17 21.90
C GLY A 171 8.46 -0.03 23.42
N ARG A 172 9.24 0.88 24.01
CA ARG A 172 9.26 1.14 25.45
C ARG A 172 7.92 1.67 25.99
N LEU A 173 7.18 2.42 25.16
CA LEU A 173 5.81 2.85 25.52
C LEU A 173 4.83 1.67 25.61
N ILE A 174 5.14 0.54 24.97
CA ILE A 174 4.33 -0.69 25.03
C ILE A 174 4.80 -1.57 26.20
N SER A 175 6.09 -1.93 26.22
CA SER A 175 6.76 -2.67 27.31
C SER A 175 8.28 -2.67 27.10
N GLU A 176 9.05 -2.99 28.17
CA GLU A 176 10.50 -3.18 28.09
C GLU A 176 10.88 -4.30 27.09
N GLN A 177 10.05 -5.32 26.96
CA GLN A 177 10.26 -6.41 26.01
C GLN A 177 10.14 -5.91 24.55
N TRP A 178 9.18 -5.03 24.26
CA TRP A 178 9.05 -4.41 22.95
C TRP A 178 10.16 -3.40 22.63
N ALA A 179 10.72 -2.73 23.67
CA ALA A 179 11.93 -1.94 23.50
C ALA A 179 13.11 -2.81 23.04
N SER A 180 13.26 -4.00 23.65
CA SER A 180 14.30 -4.98 23.29
C SER A 180 14.10 -5.52 21.87
N VAL A 181 12.85 -5.80 21.46
CA VAL A 181 12.50 -6.17 20.07
C VAL A 181 12.93 -5.06 19.11
N GLY A 182 12.59 -3.80 19.41
CA GLY A 182 12.95 -2.64 18.58
C GLY A 182 14.46 -2.48 18.42
N ALA A 183 15.22 -2.60 19.51
CA ALA A 183 16.67 -2.51 19.48
C ALA A 183 17.34 -3.65 18.68
N PHE A 184 16.78 -4.86 18.74
CA PHE A 184 17.28 -6.03 18.04
C PHE A 184 17.03 -5.99 16.52
N LEU A 185 15.86 -5.50 16.11
CA LEU A 185 15.41 -5.60 14.71
C LEU A 185 16.38 -4.99 13.71
N ARG A 186 16.89 -3.78 13.98
CA ARG A 186 17.83 -3.11 13.07
C ARG A 186 19.04 -3.96 12.74
N GLY A 187 19.73 -4.46 13.75
CA GLY A 187 20.95 -5.27 13.58
C GLY A 187 20.66 -6.56 12.81
N SER A 188 19.52 -7.19 13.07
CA SER A 188 19.08 -8.39 12.36
C SER A 188 18.78 -8.11 10.88
N ILE A 189 18.08 -7.03 10.56
CA ILE A 189 17.72 -6.65 9.18
C ILE A 189 18.98 -6.26 8.39
N GLU A 190 19.84 -5.38 8.93
CA GLU A 190 21.07 -4.95 8.22
C GLU A 190 22.05 -6.10 8.01
N ARG A 191 22.13 -7.05 8.94
CA ARG A 191 22.96 -8.26 8.78
C ARG A 191 22.44 -9.11 7.64
N PHE A 192 21.16 -9.45 7.67
CA PHE A 192 20.54 -10.28 6.63
C PHE A 192 20.62 -9.62 5.25
N ASP A 193 20.38 -8.30 5.14
CA ASP A 193 20.49 -7.56 3.88
C ASP A 193 21.95 -7.55 3.34
N ARG A 194 22.96 -7.52 4.21
CA ARG A 194 24.36 -7.58 3.82
C ARG A 194 24.76 -8.96 3.33
N ASP A 195 24.32 -10.01 4.06
CA ASP A 195 24.78 -11.38 3.84
C ASP A 195 23.96 -12.08 2.74
N HIS A 196 22.68 -11.75 2.63
CA HIS A 196 21.70 -12.37 1.75
C HIS A 196 20.87 -11.37 0.93
N GLY A 197 21.22 -10.09 0.90
CA GLY A 197 20.47 -9.05 0.18
C GLY A 197 20.66 -9.09 -1.33
N GLY A 198 19.78 -8.36 -2.03
CA GLY A 198 19.87 -8.19 -3.48
C GLY A 198 19.72 -9.48 -4.27
N SER A 199 20.65 -9.73 -5.22
CA SER A 199 20.61 -10.89 -6.12
C SER A 199 20.95 -12.23 -5.43
N SER A 200 21.49 -12.22 -4.19
CA SER A 200 21.82 -13.45 -3.50
C SER A 200 20.58 -14.21 -3.04
N VAL A 201 19.59 -13.52 -2.46
CA VAL A 201 18.31 -14.15 -2.09
C VAL A 201 17.60 -14.75 -3.30
N GLU A 202 17.55 -14.01 -4.43
CA GLU A 202 16.95 -14.55 -5.65
C GLU A 202 17.70 -15.79 -6.16
N ARG A 203 19.01 -15.83 -6.01
CA ARG A 203 19.84 -16.98 -6.39
C ARG A 203 19.51 -18.18 -5.50
N ASP A 204 19.39 -17.99 -4.18
CA ASP A 204 19.05 -19.06 -3.24
C ASP A 204 17.68 -19.66 -3.56
N TRP A 205 16.71 -18.81 -3.93
CA TRP A 205 15.40 -19.28 -4.37
C TRP A 205 15.48 -20.11 -5.66
N ARG A 206 16.24 -19.63 -6.66
CA ARG A 206 16.46 -20.39 -7.90
C ARG A 206 17.18 -21.71 -7.65
N ASN A 207 18.18 -21.71 -6.76
CA ASN A 207 18.92 -22.92 -6.36
C ASN A 207 18.04 -23.94 -5.60
N ALA A 208 16.98 -23.47 -4.94
CA ALA A 208 15.95 -24.32 -4.34
C ALA A 208 14.95 -24.90 -5.36
N GLY A 209 15.13 -24.65 -6.66
CA GLY A 209 14.26 -25.16 -7.72
C GLY A 209 13.05 -24.28 -8.05
N LEU A 210 13.10 -23.00 -7.67
CA LEU A 210 12.04 -22.05 -7.99
C LEU A 210 12.36 -21.26 -9.25
N LYS A 211 11.37 -21.09 -10.12
CA LYS A 211 11.39 -20.22 -11.31
C LYS A 211 10.49 -18.99 -11.08
N ASP A 212 10.55 -18.04 -12.02
CA ASP A 212 9.73 -16.81 -11.98
C ASP A 212 9.85 -16.04 -10.66
N VAL A 213 11.05 -16.05 -10.08
CA VAL A 213 11.32 -15.36 -8.81
C VAL A 213 11.14 -13.87 -9.01
N ARG A 214 10.23 -13.28 -8.23
CA ARG A 214 9.91 -11.85 -8.24
C ARG A 214 10.13 -11.27 -6.86
N VAL A 215 10.70 -10.06 -6.83
CA VAL A 215 10.95 -9.28 -5.61
C VAL A 215 10.21 -7.95 -5.73
N GLU A 216 9.24 -7.74 -4.86
CA GLU A 216 8.48 -6.50 -4.78
C GLU A 216 8.86 -5.75 -3.50
N ARG A 217 9.37 -4.53 -3.65
CA ARG A 217 9.77 -3.68 -2.53
C ARG A 217 8.65 -2.70 -2.23
N MET A 218 8.22 -2.67 -0.96
CA MET A 218 7.14 -1.84 -0.46
C MET A 218 7.67 -0.82 0.53
N THR A 219 6.92 0.27 0.74
CA THR A 219 7.27 1.32 1.71
C THR A 219 8.73 1.76 1.56
N PHE A 220 9.08 2.21 0.34
CA PHE A 220 10.44 2.62 -0.04
C PHE A 220 11.53 1.53 0.15
N GLY A 221 11.14 0.27 0.26
CA GLY A 221 12.03 -0.86 0.44
C GLY A 221 12.15 -1.35 1.88
N ALA A 222 11.36 -0.82 2.82
CA ALA A 222 11.33 -1.28 4.21
C ALA A 222 10.59 -2.63 4.37
N GLY A 223 9.67 -2.96 3.46
CA GLY A 223 9.04 -4.26 3.33
C GLY A 223 9.37 -4.90 1.99
N VAL A 224 9.55 -6.21 1.95
CA VAL A 224 9.89 -6.97 0.73
C VAL A 224 9.00 -8.19 0.64
N VAL A 225 8.20 -8.28 -0.43
CA VAL A 225 7.45 -9.49 -0.78
C VAL A 225 8.19 -10.22 -1.89
N MET A 226 8.43 -11.50 -1.70
CA MET A 226 9.08 -12.36 -2.68
C MET A 226 8.16 -13.50 -3.07
N THR A 227 8.17 -13.90 -4.34
CA THR A 227 7.41 -15.04 -4.85
C THR A 227 8.23 -15.84 -5.84
N GLY A 228 8.02 -17.14 -5.87
CA GLY A 228 8.60 -18.04 -6.86
C GLY A 228 7.71 -19.25 -7.07
N VAL A 229 7.79 -19.90 -8.23
CA VAL A 229 7.01 -21.08 -8.60
C VAL A 229 7.93 -22.29 -8.65
N LYS A 230 7.58 -23.41 -7.98
CA LYS A 230 8.37 -24.66 -8.05
C LYS A 230 8.37 -25.19 -9.48
N HIS A 231 9.57 -25.50 -9.98
CA HIS A 231 9.72 -26.13 -11.28
C HIS A 231 9.11 -27.52 -11.28
N GLY A 232 8.36 -27.87 -12.32
CA GLY A 232 7.80 -29.21 -12.47
C GLY A 232 7.02 -29.36 -13.77
N ALA A 233 7.11 -30.55 -14.36
CA ALA A 233 6.33 -30.93 -15.52
C ALA A 233 4.93 -31.34 -15.07
N THR A 234 4.06 -30.39 -14.84
CA THR A 234 2.61 -30.63 -14.93
C THR A 234 1.97 -29.29 -15.23
N GLU A 235 1.68 -29.06 -16.51
CA GLU A 235 0.64 -28.14 -16.89
C GLU A 235 -0.66 -28.62 -16.23
N ARG A 236 -1.01 -28.06 -15.07
CA ARG A 236 -2.43 -27.90 -14.78
C ARG A 236 -2.95 -26.96 -15.86
N ILE A 237 -3.53 -27.53 -16.90
CA ILE A 237 -4.30 -26.77 -17.87
C ILE A 237 -5.41 -26.08 -17.05
N SER A 238 -5.14 -24.85 -16.63
CA SER A 238 -6.22 -23.98 -16.22
C SER A 238 -7.08 -23.82 -17.48
N VAL A 239 -8.37 -24.05 -17.38
CA VAL A 239 -9.39 -23.95 -18.44
C VAL A 239 -9.46 -22.54 -19.07
N ALA A 240 -8.37 -21.79 -19.06
CA ALA A 240 -8.21 -20.42 -19.57
C ALA A 240 -7.34 -20.33 -20.84
N GLN A 241 -7.06 -21.46 -21.53
CA GLN A 241 -6.34 -21.41 -22.83
C GLN A 241 -7.12 -22.06 -23.97
N SER A 242 -8.32 -21.57 -24.24
CA SER A 242 -8.88 -21.68 -25.57
C SER A 242 -9.42 -20.32 -26.00
N GLY A 243 -8.61 -19.63 -26.76
CA GLY A 243 -8.96 -18.37 -27.37
C GLY A 243 -7.88 -17.31 -27.14
N LYS A 244 -6.99 -17.12 -28.13
CA LYS A 244 -6.20 -15.90 -28.26
C LYS A 244 -7.18 -14.72 -28.38
N LEU A 245 -7.60 -14.17 -27.24
CA LEU A 245 -8.13 -12.82 -27.20
C LEU A 245 -6.93 -11.86 -27.28
N PRO A 246 -6.98 -10.83 -28.13
CA PRO A 246 -5.94 -9.83 -28.15
C PRO A 246 -5.86 -9.22 -26.76
N SER A 247 -4.72 -9.41 -26.08
CA SER A 247 -4.42 -8.79 -24.80
C SER A 247 -4.18 -7.29 -25.03
N VAL A 248 -5.23 -6.54 -25.24
CA VAL A 248 -5.20 -5.11 -24.97
C VAL A 248 -5.19 -4.99 -23.47
N VAL A 249 -3.99 -4.92 -22.87
CA VAL A 249 -3.85 -4.56 -21.45
C VAL A 249 -4.49 -3.19 -21.30
N PRO A 250 -5.64 -3.07 -20.61
CA PRO A 250 -6.28 -1.77 -20.45
C PRO A 250 -5.31 -0.83 -19.76
N ALA A 251 -5.22 0.42 -20.23
CA ALA A 251 -4.41 1.44 -19.56
C ALA A 251 -4.74 1.49 -18.06
N ALA A 252 -3.75 1.73 -17.20
CA ALA A 252 -3.88 1.71 -15.73
C ALA A 252 -5.00 2.61 -15.19
N ALA A 253 -5.37 3.65 -15.96
CA ALA A 253 -6.51 4.53 -15.73
C ALA A 253 -7.03 5.07 -17.07
N PHE A 254 -8.27 5.59 -17.11
CA PHE A 254 -8.89 6.09 -18.34
C PHE A 254 -8.17 7.30 -18.98
N TYR A 255 -7.34 8.01 -18.22
CA TYR A 255 -6.52 9.14 -18.65
C TYR A 255 -5.04 8.78 -18.84
N ALA A 256 -4.62 7.56 -18.45
CA ALA A 256 -3.24 7.13 -18.56
C ALA A 256 -2.84 6.93 -20.03
N LEU A 257 -1.69 7.47 -20.40
CA LEU A 257 -1.12 7.31 -21.72
C LEU A 257 -0.19 6.08 -21.77
N ARG A 258 0.14 5.63 -22.97
CA ARG A 258 1.13 4.54 -23.14
C ARG A 258 2.46 4.95 -22.51
N PRO A 259 3.08 4.10 -21.65
CA PRO A 259 4.30 4.44 -20.92
C PRO A 259 5.45 4.84 -21.84
N GLY A 260 6.17 5.89 -21.46
CA GLY A 260 7.41 6.35 -22.08
C GLY A 260 7.51 7.87 -22.29
N GLY A 261 8.66 8.45 -21.92
CA GLY A 261 8.99 9.85 -22.14
C GLY A 261 8.05 10.83 -21.40
N LEU A 262 7.70 11.96 -22.03
CA LEU A 262 6.85 13.01 -21.45
C LEU A 262 5.43 12.52 -21.10
N ARG A 263 4.96 11.44 -21.71
CA ARG A 263 3.65 10.85 -21.43
C ARG A 263 3.55 10.30 -20.01
N ASP A 264 4.66 9.87 -19.45
CA ASP A 264 4.72 9.37 -18.06
C ASP A 264 4.46 10.49 -17.06
N TYR A 265 4.97 11.71 -17.33
CA TYR A 265 4.73 12.87 -16.48
C TYR A 265 3.25 13.33 -16.55
N TRP A 266 2.63 13.28 -17.74
CA TRP A 266 1.20 13.50 -17.87
C TRP A 266 0.39 12.50 -17.05
N THR A 267 0.75 11.21 -17.15
CA THR A 267 0.08 10.15 -16.40
C THR A 267 0.30 10.30 -14.89
N LEU A 268 1.51 10.72 -14.47
CA LEU A 268 1.87 10.99 -13.07
C LEU A 268 1.00 12.10 -12.46
N LEU A 269 0.71 13.16 -13.21
CA LEU A 269 -0.08 14.28 -12.72
C LEU A 269 -1.54 13.93 -12.41
N HIS A 270 -2.04 12.78 -12.87
CA HIS A 270 -3.46 12.41 -12.69
C HIS A 270 -4.44 13.53 -13.05
N PRO A 271 -4.43 14.11 -14.26
CA PRO A 271 -5.05 15.39 -14.55
C PRO A 271 -6.49 15.53 -14.05
N PRO A 272 -7.41 14.57 -14.27
CA PRO A 272 -8.79 14.70 -13.77
C PRO A 272 -8.86 14.81 -12.23
N TYR A 273 -8.02 14.07 -11.50
CA TYR A 273 -8.04 14.08 -10.04
C TYR A 273 -7.33 15.30 -9.47
N THR A 274 -6.25 15.76 -10.10
CA THR A 274 -5.59 17.02 -9.73
C THR A 274 -6.53 18.19 -9.90
N VAL A 275 -7.22 18.29 -11.03
CA VAL A 275 -8.24 19.34 -11.25
C VAL A 275 -9.37 19.24 -10.23
N TRP A 276 -9.82 18.02 -9.89
CA TRP A 276 -10.81 17.79 -8.84
C TRP A 276 -10.38 18.40 -7.50
N HIS A 277 -9.15 18.11 -7.04
CA HIS A 277 -8.67 18.64 -5.76
C HIS A 277 -8.44 20.15 -5.80
N LEU A 278 -7.94 20.70 -6.91
CA LEU A 278 -7.80 22.14 -7.09
C LEU A 278 -9.16 22.86 -7.12
N SER A 279 -10.23 22.19 -7.59
CA SER A 279 -11.58 22.73 -7.53
C SER A 279 -12.07 22.96 -6.10
N TYR A 280 -11.62 22.14 -5.15
CA TYR A 280 -11.93 22.34 -3.73
C TYR A 280 -11.22 23.56 -3.13
N VAL A 281 -10.03 23.90 -3.63
CA VAL A 281 -9.35 25.15 -3.28
C VAL A 281 -10.17 26.36 -3.76
N LEU A 282 -10.65 26.30 -5.01
CA LEU A 282 -11.53 27.37 -5.56
C LEU A 282 -12.85 27.47 -4.79
N LEU A 283 -13.46 26.32 -4.46
CA LEU A 283 -14.68 26.28 -3.67
C LEU A 283 -14.50 26.95 -2.30
N GLY A 284 -13.39 26.62 -1.60
CA GLY A 284 -13.07 27.22 -0.31
C GLY A 284 -12.91 28.75 -0.40
N ALA A 285 -12.20 29.23 -1.40
CA ALA A 285 -12.06 30.68 -1.65
C ALA A 285 -13.40 31.36 -1.94
N ALA A 286 -14.26 30.74 -2.74
CA ALA A 286 -15.57 31.29 -3.12
C ALA A 286 -16.54 31.44 -1.96
N LEU A 287 -16.27 30.86 -0.78
CA LEU A 287 -17.06 31.06 0.44
C LEU A 287 -16.82 32.43 1.09
N ALA A 288 -15.67 33.04 0.82
CA ALA A 288 -15.38 34.39 1.31
C ALA A 288 -16.20 35.43 0.58
N PRO A 289 -16.59 36.54 1.27
CA PRO A 289 -17.30 37.64 0.61
C PRO A 289 -16.52 38.27 -0.53
N MET A 290 -15.22 38.50 -0.34
CA MET A 290 -14.29 39.06 -1.33
C MET A 290 -12.98 38.25 -1.32
N PRO A 291 -12.89 37.18 -2.11
CA PRO A 291 -11.65 36.36 -2.18
C PRO A 291 -10.55 37.13 -2.89
N ASP A 292 -9.36 37.20 -2.26
CA ASP A 292 -8.19 37.84 -2.87
C ASP A 292 -7.60 36.94 -3.99
N PRO A 293 -7.55 37.44 -5.24
CA PRO A 293 -7.00 36.65 -6.35
C PRO A 293 -5.56 36.18 -6.14
N ARG A 294 -4.74 36.93 -5.39
CA ARG A 294 -3.33 36.55 -5.09
C ARG A 294 -3.29 35.40 -4.11
N ILE A 295 -4.12 35.42 -3.07
CA ILE A 295 -4.23 34.32 -2.11
C ILE A 295 -4.76 33.05 -2.82
N VAL A 296 -5.78 33.19 -3.65
CA VAL A 296 -6.35 32.09 -4.44
C VAL A 296 -5.29 31.48 -5.37
N ALA A 297 -4.56 32.31 -6.12
CA ALA A 297 -3.50 31.84 -7.00
C ALA A 297 -2.37 31.13 -6.23
N GLY A 298 -1.91 31.70 -5.11
CA GLY A 298 -0.92 31.11 -4.23
C GLY A 298 -1.35 29.74 -3.68
N ALA A 299 -2.61 29.63 -3.23
CA ALA A 299 -3.19 28.38 -2.75
C ALA A 299 -3.27 27.32 -3.86
N LEU A 300 -3.72 27.69 -5.07
CA LEU A 300 -3.76 26.79 -6.22
C LEU A 300 -2.37 26.23 -6.56
N VAL A 301 -1.34 27.09 -6.60
CA VAL A 301 0.04 26.67 -6.87
C VAL A 301 0.55 25.76 -5.75
N ALA A 302 0.33 26.12 -4.48
CA ALA A 302 0.77 25.31 -3.34
C ALA A 302 0.11 23.92 -3.35
N PHE A 303 -1.21 23.83 -3.59
CA PHE A 303 -1.91 22.56 -3.68
C PHE A 303 -1.55 21.76 -4.93
N PHE A 304 -1.29 22.41 -6.06
CA PHE A 304 -0.78 21.71 -7.26
C PHE A 304 0.59 21.09 -6.99
N LEU A 305 1.50 21.80 -6.34
CA LEU A 305 2.82 21.27 -5.96
C LEU A 305 2.72 20.15 -4.94
N ALA A 306 1.86 20.31 -3.92
CA ALA A 306 1.69 19.32 -2.84
C ALA A 306 0.97 18.05 -3.30
N VAL A 307 -0.15 18.20 -4.01
CA VAL A 307 -1.02 17.07 -4.42
C VAL A 307 -0.69 16.61 -5.83
N GLY A 308 -0.68 17.51 -6.80
CA GLY A 308 -0.46 17.17 -8.21
C GLY A 308 0.95 16.64 -8.48
N ILE A 309 1.95 17.13 -7.77
CA ILE A 309 3.34 16.71 -7.96
C ILE A 309 3.82 15.82 -6.80
N ALA A 310 3.85 16.32 -5.56
CA ALA A 310 4.51 15.61 -4.48
C ALA A 310 3.79 14.32 -4.09
N ALA A 311 2.49 14.37 -3.79
CA ALA A 311 1.74 13.19 -3.38
C ALA A 311 1.73 12.11 -4.46
N HIS A 312 1.54 12.46 -5.74
CA HIS A 312 1.53 11.51 -6.84
C HIS A 312 2.92 10.92 -7.13
N SER A 313 3.99 11.71 -6.96
CA SER A 313 5.37 11.20 -7.09
C SER A 313 5.69 10.18 -6.01
N PHE A 314 5.26 10.43 -4.77
CA PHE A 314 5.45 9.50 -3.67
C PHE A 314 4.57 8.25 -3.81
N ASP A 315 3.32 8.37 -4.30
CA ASP A 315 2.45 7.23 -4.60
C ASP A 315 3.06 6.33 -5.69
N GLU A 316 3.61 6.90 -6.76
CA GLU A 316 4.23 6.13 -7.84
C GLU A 316 5.53 5.42 -7.40
N LEU A 317 6.20 5.87 -6.33
CA LEU A 317 7.32 5.14 -5.72
C LEU A 317 6.87 3.85 -5.01
N GLN A 318 5.59 3.71 -4.66
CA GLN A 318 5.02 2.58 -3.95
C GLN A 318 4.49 1.50 -4.91
N GLY A 319 5.42 0.81 -5.59
CA GLY A 319 5.06 -0.32 -6.46
C GLY A 319 4.59 0.07 -7.87
N ARG A 320 4.78 1.31 -8.30
CA ARG A 320 4.47 1.78 -9.67
C ARG A 320 3.00 1.58 -10.07
N PRO A 321 2.03 2.09 -9.32
CA PRO A 321 0.61 1.84 -9.61
C PRO A 321 0.14 2.33 -10.98
N LEU A 322 0.85 3.28 -11.59
CA LEU A 322 0.57 3.76 -12.95
C LEU A 322 1.44 3.12 -14.02
N GLY A 323 2.49 2.37 -13.62
CA GLY A 323 3.43 1.73 -14.52
C GLY A 323 4.31 2.71 -15.30
N THR A 324 4.58 3.91 -14.76
CA THR A 324 5.46 4.88 -15.40
C THR A 324 6.92 4.39 -15.42
N ARG A 325 7.69 4.87 -16.40
CA ARG A 325 9.13 4.57 -16.53
C ARG A 325 10.01 5.68 -15.96
N ILE A 326 9.44 6.61 -15.20
CA ILE A 326 10.19 7.71 -14.55
C ILE A 326 11.17 7.11 -13.55
N PRO A 327 12.47 7.41 -13.60
CA PRO A 327 13.44 6.92 -12.63
C PRO A 327 13.06 7.28 -11.20
N SER A 328 13.31 6.37 -10.25
CA SER A 328 12.90 6.60 -8.85
C SER A 328 13.54 7.84 -8.22
N TRP A 329 14.79 8.17 -8.60
CA TRP A 329 15.43 9.37 -8.12
C TRP A 329 14.74 10.66 -8.62
N VAL A 330 14.17 10.64 -9.85
CA VAL A 330 13.39 11.77 -10.39
C VAL A 330 12.09 11.91 -9.61
N LEU A 331 11.39 10.81 -9.29
CA LEU A 331 10.19 10.85 -8.48
C LEU A 331 10.47 11.37 -7.06
N VAL A 332 11.58 10.94 -6.44
CA VAL A 332 12.02 11.49 -5.15
C VAL A 332 12.30 12.99 -5.25
N ALA A 333 13.01 13.42 -6.28
CA ALA A 333 13.32 14.83 -6.49
C ALA A 333 12.05 15.67 -6.71
N LEU A 334 11.16 15.24 -7.60
CA LEU A 334 9.87 15.90 -7.87
C LEU A 334 9.00 15.97 -6.62
N GLY A 335 8.87 14.85 -5.89
CA GLY A 335 8.11 14.78 -4.66
C GLY A 335 8.65 15.70 -3.57
N SER A 336 9.97 15.68 -3.35
CA SER A 336 10.61 16.51 -2.32
C SER A 336 10.59 17.99 -2.69
N LEU A 337 10.95 18.35 -3.92
CA LEU A 337 10.91 19.74 -4.37
C LEU A 337 9.49 20.30 -4.39
N GLY A 338 8.51 19.50 -4.84
CA GLY A 338 7.11 19.90 -4.82
C GLY A 338 6.62 20.20 -3.40
N LEU A 339 6.93 19.31 -2.44
CA LEU A 339 6.54 19.50 -1.04
C LEU A 339 7.24 20.70 -0.39
N ILE A 340 8.56 20.83 -0.58
CA ILE A 340 9.34 21.95 -0.04
C ILE A 340 8.80 23.28 -0.58
N SER A 341 8.54 23.37 -1.88
CA SER A 341 8.01 24.56 -2.51
C SER A 341 6.60 24.90 -2.02
N ALA A 342 5.73 23.89 -1.85
CA ALA A 342 4.39 24.09 -1.28
C ALA A 342 4.46 24.61 0.17
N VAL A 343 5.35 24.04 1.00
CA VAL A 343 5.58 24.51 2.38
C VAL A 343 6.13 25.94 2.38
N ALA A 344 7.09 26.25 1.53
CA ALA A 344 7.65 27.61 1.42
C ALA A 344 6.57 28.64 1.06
N LEU A 345 5.68 28.34 0.11
CA LEU A 345 4.53 29.18 -0.21
C LEU A 345 3.58 29.33 0.99
N GLY A 346 3.32 28.24 1.72
CA GLY A 346 2.51 28.29 2.93
C GLY A 346 3.15 29.13 4.04
N VAL A 347 4.45 29.08 4.23
CA VAL A 347 5.19 29.92 5.20
C VAL A 347 5.12 31.39 4.80
N THR A 348 5.29 31.71 3.51
CA THR A 348 5.13 33.10 3.03
C THR A 348 3.70 33.60 3.21
N ALA A 349 2.68 32.75 3.00
CA ALA A 349 1.30 33.09 3.30
C ALA A 349 1.09 33.33 4.80
N ALA A 350 1.68 32.52 5.67
CA ALA A 350 1.59 32.70 7.12
C ALA A 350 2.21 34.03 7.60
N ALA A 351 3.21 34.58 6.91
CA ALA A 351 3.77 35.90 7.21
C ALA A 351 2.73 37.03 6.99
N GLN A 352 1.76 36.81 6.09
CA GLN A 352 0.67 37.78 5.80
C GLN A 352 -0.60 37.49 6.62
N LEU A 353 -0.95 36.20 6.78
CA LEU A 353 -2.20 35.77 7.41
C LEU A 353 -2.08 35.59 8.94
N GLY A 354 -0.84 35.53 9.44
CA GLY A 354 -0.54 35.29 10.84
C GLY A 354 0.01 33.88 11.13
N PRO A 355 0.74 33.72 12.24
CA PRO A 355 1.48 32.49 12.57
C PRO A 355 0.58 31.26 12.77
N TRP A 356 -0.69 31.44 13.09
CA TRP A 356 -1.68 30.36 13.20
C TRP A 356 -1.80 29.55 11.91
N PHE A 357 -1.57 30.16 10.75
CA PHE A 357 -1.65 29.49 9.44
C PHE A 357 -0.59 28.41 9.26
N LEU A 358 0.55 28.51 9.99
CA LEU A 358 1.59 27.48 10.02
C LEU A 358 1.07 26.12 10.49
N VAL A 359 0.03 26.10 11.33
CA VAL A 359 -0.61 24.84 11.76
C VAL A 359 -1.24 24.12 10.56
N LEU A 360 -1.90 24.85 9.67
CA LEU A 360 -2.48 24.28 8.45
C LEU A 360 -1.39 23.85 7.45
N VAL A 361 -0.31 24.62 7.33
CA VAL A 361 0.85 24.26 6.51
C VAL A 361 1.49 22.96 7.00
N ALA A 362 1.74 22.84 8.32
CA ALA A 362 2.31 21.65 8.93
C ALA A 362 1.37 20.43 8.77
N ALA A 363 0.08 20.63 8.98
CA ALA A 363 -0.92 19.58 8.76
C ALA A 363 -0.94 19.11 7.30
N GLY A 364 -0.89 20.02 6.33
CA GLY A 364 -0.83 19.67 4.90
C GLY A 364 0.42 18.90 4.54
N ALA A 365 1.59 19.32 5.03
CA ALA A 365 2.84 18.59 4.83
C ALA A 365 2.78 17.18 5.44
N ALA A 366 2.26 17.06 6.66
CA ALA A 366 2.07 15.78 7.33
C ALA A 366 1.12 14.85 6.55
N LEU A 367 0.03 15.38 5.98
CA LEU A 367 -0.90 14.61 5.15
C LEU A 367 -0.23 14.09 3.87
N VAL A 368 0.55 14.92 3.17
CA VAL A 368 1.28 14.50 1.95
C VAL A 368 2.31 13.43 2.27
N ILE A 369 3.10 13.59 3.34
CA ILE A 369 4.08 12.62 3.79
C ILE A 369 3.38 11.31 4.19
N SER A 370 2.33 11.38 5.01
CA SER A 370 1.57 10.23 5.47
C SER A 370 0.91 9.48 4.30
N TYR A 371 0.46 10.20 3.29
CA TYR A 371 -0.08 9.61 2.06
C TYR A 371 1.01 8.89 1.27
N GLY A 372 2.16 9.52 1.07
CA GLY A 372 3.31 8.90 0.40
C GLY A 372 3.88 7.69 1.15
N LEU A 373 3.80 7.69 2.48
CA LEU A 373 4.13 6.54 3.34
C LEU A 373 2.98 5.52 3.41
N GLU A 374 1.86 5.80 2.75
CA GLU A 374 0.65 4.97 2.73
C GLU A 374 0.13 4.61 4.14
N VAL A 375 0.20 5.57 5.07
CA VAL A 375 -0.30 5.40 6.45
C VAL A 375 -1.78 5.02 6.39
N PRO A 376 -2.21 3.89 7.00
CA PRO A 376 -3.55 3.33 6.79
C PRO A 376 -4.70 4.28 7.12
N ILE A 377 -4.55 5.13 8.13
CA ILE A 377 -5.58 6.11 8.52
C ILE A 377 -5.82 7.10 7.37
N VAL A 378 -4.75 7.65 6.78
CA VAL A 378 -4.84 8.63 5.67
C VAL A 378 -5.23 7.92 4.36
N HIS A 379 -4.77 6.66 4.17
CA HIS A 379 -5.10 5.84 3.01
C HIS A 379 -6.48 5.15 3.10
N SER A 380 -7.17 5.20 4.25
CA SER A 380 -8.55 4.75 4.36
C SER A 380 -9.48 5.60 3.49
N ASP A 381 -10.67 5.09 3.16
CA ASP A 381 -11.64 5.84 2.37
C ASP A 381 -12.03 7.17 3.05
N VAL A 382 -12.22 7.15 4.37
CA VAL A 382 -12.58 8.34 5.16
C VAL A 382 -11.37 9.27 5.29
N GLY A 383 -10.19 8.74 5.62
CA GLY A 383 -8.96 9.55 5.73
C GLY A 383 -8.63 10.26 4.42
N PHE A 384 -8.73 9.55 3.30
CA PHE A 384 -8.59 10.14 1.97
C PHE A 384 -9.60 11.26 1.71
N ALA A 385 -10.88 11.03 2.03
CA ALA A 385 -11.94 11.99 1.82
C ALA A 385 -11.72 13.28 2.63
N LEU A 386 -11.29 13.16 3.87
CA LEU A 386 -10.97 14.32 4.72
C LEU A 386 -9.70 15.05 4.24
N ALA A 387 -8.62 14.31 3.92
CA ALA A 387 -7.35 14.89 3.53
C ALA A 387 -7.39 15.57 2.16
N TRP A 388 -8.06 14.97 1.18
CA TRP A 388 -8.07 15.44 -0.21
C TRP A 388 -9.37 16.11 -0.63
N GLY A 389 -10.44 15.97 0.18
CA GLY A 389 -11.72 16.66 -0.02
C GLY A 389 -11.87 17.85 0.92
N GLY A 390 -12.00 17.62 2.21
CA GLY A 390 -12.29 18.64 3.21
C GLY A 390 -11.14 19.62 3.44
N PHE A 391 -9.92 19.13 3.58
CA PHE A 391 -8.75 19.95 3.94
C PHE A 391 -8.45 21.08 2.94
N PRO A 392 -8.46 20.87 1.61
CA PRO A 392 -8.27 21.97 0.65
C PRO A 392 -9.31 23.09 0.80
N VAL A 393 -10.58 22.74 1.06
CA VAL A 393 -11.65 23.72 1.32
C VAL A 393 -11.32 24.52 2.56
N VAL A 394 -10.97 23.85 3.68
CA VAL A 394 -10.66 24.51 4.96
C VAL A 394 -9.50 25.49 4.81
N VAL A 395 -8.39 25.06 4.20
CA VAL A 395 -7.20 25.91 4.04
C VAL A 395 -7.50 27.13 3.21
N SER A 396 -8.17 26.98 2.07
CA SER A 396 -8.47 28.08 1.17
C SER A 396 -9.52 29.04 1.74
N ALA A 397 -10.55 28.51 2.39
CA ALA A 397 -11.57 29.30 3.08
C ALA A 397 -10.98 30.13 4.22
N ALA A 398 -10.13 29.49 5.05
CA ALA A 398 -9.46 30.16 6.17
C ALA A 398 -8.51 31.27 5.68
N ALA A 399 -7.75 31.01 4.60
CA ALA A 399 -6.86 32.00 4.01
C ALA A 399 -7.58 33.24 3.45
N ASN A 400 -8.83 33.09 3.01
CA ASN A 400 -9.65 34.17 2.44
C ASN A 400 -10.68 34.76 3.44
N GLY A 401 -10.65 34.35 4.72
CA GLY A 401 -11.55 34.88 5.74
C GLY A 401 -13.02 34.46 5.57
N ALA A 402 -13.28 33.26 5.08
CA ALA A 402 -14.64 32.77 4.89
C ALA A 402 -15.33 32.44 6.24
N PRO A 403 -16.67 32.51 6.31
CA PRO A 403 -17.42 32.17 7.51
C PRO A 403 -17.24 30.69 7.91
N LEU A 404 -17.03 30.44 9.21
CA LEU A 404 -16.73 29.10 9.73
C LEU A 404 -17.81 28.06 9.38
N LEU A 405 -19.09 28.41 9.57
CA LEU A 405 -20.20 27.48 9.31
C LEU A 405 -20.30 27.10 7.82
N ALA A 406 -20.09 28.04 6.92
CA ALA A 406 -20.05 27.79 5.49
C ALA A 406 -18.85 26.92 5.13
N THR A 407 -17.68 27.16 5.74
CA THR A 407 -16.47 26.37 5.59
C THR A 407 -16.67 24.91 6.01
N VAL A 408 -17.26 24.68 7.18
CA VAL A 408 -17.52 23.32 7.70
C VAL A 408 -18.49 22.58 6.79
N ALA A 409 -19.60 23.23 6.37
CA ALA A 409 -20.59 22.63 5.47
C ALA A 409 -19.97 22.25 4.10
N ALA A 410 -19.21 23.16 3.50
CA ALA A 410 -18.56 22.91 2.22
C ALA A 410 -17.44 21.84 2.32
N ALA A 411 -16.66 21.85 3.40
CA ALA A 411 -15.65 20.84 3.66
C ALA A 411 -16.27 19.43 3.84
N ALA A 412 -17.40 19.34 4.54
CA ALA A 412 -18.15 18.09 4.65
C ALA A 412 -18.67 17.62 3.28
N GLY A 413 -19.25 18.51 2.48
CA GLY A 413 -19.71 18.21 1.11
C GLY A 413 -18.57 17.74 0.20
N ALA A 414 -17.42 18.42 0.23
CA ALA A 414 -16.23 18.04 -0.53
C ALA A 414 -15.67 16.69 -0.09
N SER A 415 -15.70 16.39 1.23
CA SER A 415 -15.30 15.09 1.76
C SER A 415 -16.23 13.98 1.27
N LEU A 416 -17.53 14.18 1.28
CA LEU A 416 -18.51 13.22 0.76
C LEU A 416 -18.33 12.97 -0.75
N LEU A 417 -18.06 14.02 -1.54
CA LEU A 417 -17.77 13.89 -2.96
C LEU A 417 -16.47 13.11 -3.21
N SER A 418 -15.43 13.36 -2.40
CA SER A 418 -14.16 12.60 -2.48
C SER A 418 -14.35 11.15 -2.05
N LEU A 419 -15.21 10.87 -1.08
CA LEU A 419 -15.58 9.52 -0.69
C LEU A 419 -16.32 8.79 -1.83
N ALA A 420 -17.27 9.44 -2.48
CA ALA A 420 -17.99 8.91 -3.64
C ALA A 420 -17.03 8.61 -4.80
N GLN A 421 -16.11 9.55 -5.11
CA GLN A 421 -15.07 9.37 -6.10
C GLN A 421 -14.20 8.13 -5.79
N ARG A 422 -13.79 7.95 -4.54
CA ARG A 422 -12.99 6.80 -4.13
C ARG A 422 -13.75 5.48 -4.27
N ARG A 423 -15.04 5.46 -3.88
CA ARG A 423 -15.92 4.29 -4.04
C ARG A 423 -16.13 3.91 -5.50
N LEU A 424 -16.28 4.87 -6.40
CA LEU A 424 -16.39 4.62 -7.83
C LEU A 424 -15.07 4.18 -8.46
N SER A 425 -13.94 4.82 -8.08
CA SER A 425 -12.65 4.56 -8.72
C SER A 425 -11.98 3.25 -8.25
N THR A 426 -12.25 2.78 -7.02
CA THR A 426 -11.62 1.59 -6.46
C THR A 426 -11.93 0.31 -7.26
N PRO A 427 -13.19 -0.05 -7.56
CA PRO A 427 -13.49 -1.22 -8.39
C PRO A 427 -12.93 -1.10 -9.80
N VAL A 428 -12.98 0.09 -10.40
CA VAL A 428 -12.40 0.33 -11.74
C VAL A 428 -10.90 0.05 -11.75
N ARG A 429 -10.15 0.60 -10.78
CA ARG A 429 -8.71 0.35 -10.64
C ARG A 429 -8.39 -1.13 -10.41
N ARG A 430 -9.21 -1.81 -9.60
CA ARG A 430 -9.05 -3.24 -9.32
C ARG A 430 -9.20 -4.06 -10.60
N ILE A 431 -10.24 -3.80 -11.39
CA ILE A 431 -10.48 -4.47 -12.67
C ILE A 431 -9.35 -4.17 -13.65
N ARG A 432 -9.00 -2.90 -13.89
CA ARG A 432 -7.99 -2.51 -14.87
C ARG A 432 -6.59 -3.02 -14.56
N ARG A 433 -6.22 -3.09 -13.26
CA ARG A 433 -4.84 -3.38 -12.85
C ARG A 433 -4.62 -4.81 -12.40
N LYS A 434 -5.69 -5.52 -11.97
CA LYS A 434 -5.54 -6.82 -11.31
C LYS A 434 -6.37 -7.94 -11.94
N ALA A 435 -7.44 -7.65 -12.70
CA ALA A 435 -8.25 -8.70 -13.32
C ALA A 435 -7.55 -9.25 -14.56
N ALA A 436 -7.34 -10.56 -14.59
CA ALA A 436 -6.84 -11.27 -15.78
C ALA A 436 -7.97 -11.57 -16.76
N LEU A 437 -9.17 -11.87 -16.24
CA LEU A 437 -10.38 -12.16 -17.01
C LEU A 437 -11.59 -11.68 -16.22
N VAL A 438 -12.58 -11.13 -16.91
CA VAL A 438 -13.92 -10.87 -16.38
C VAL A 438 -14.90 -11.49 -17.37
N SER A 439 -15.69 -12.46 -16.90
CA SER A 439 -16.72 -13.11 -17.70
C SER A 439 -17.92 -13.43 -16.82
N GLY A 440 -19.13 -13.28 -17.37
CA GLY A 440 -20.37 -13.56 -16.69
C GLY A 440 -21.56 -13.18 -17.53
N SER A 441 -22.77 -13.37 -17.00
CA SER A 441 -24.01 -12.93 -17.64
C SER A 441 -25.04 -12.52 -16.60
N VAL A 442 -25.90 -11.57 -16.95
CA VAL A 442 -27.12 -11.23 -16.20
C VAL A 442 -28.30 -11.73 -17.02
N ARG A 443 -29.18 -12.49 -16.39
CA ARG A 443 -30.48 -12.86 -16.94
C ARG A 443 -31.55 -11.98 -16.31
N TYR A 444 -32.25 -11.23 -17.11
CA TYR A 444 -33.35 -10.38 -16.72
C TYR A 444 -34.67 -11.17 -16.56
N SER A 445 -35.63 -10.61 -15.86
CA SER A 445 -36.93 -11.23 -15.64
C SER A 445 -37.76 -11.38 -16.93
N ASP A 446 -37.45 -10.60 -17.96
CA ASP A 446 -38.05 -10.69 -19.32
C ASP A 446 -37.40 -11.78 -20.20
N GLY A 447 -36.44 -12.54 -19.63
CA GLY A 447 -35.71 -13.61 -20.32
C GLY A 447 -34.47 -13.16 -21.09
N ASN A 448 -34.22 -11.87 -21.23
CA ASN A 448 -33.01 -11.34 -21.87
C ASN A 448 -31.76 -11.75 -21.10
N VAL A 449 -30.68 -12.06 -21.83
CA VAL A 449 -29.36 -12.39 -21.26
C VAL A 449 -28.35 -11.41 -21.79
N GLU A 450 -27.70 -10.69 -20.89
CA GLU A 450 -26.64 -9.73 -21.18
C GLU A 450 -25.28 -10.27 -20.72
N ALA A 451 -24.30 -10.31 -21.63
CA ALA A 451 -22.93 -10.69 -21.28
C ALA A 451 -22.25 -9.57 -20.46
N ILE A 452 -21.50 -9.98 -19.43
CA ILE A 452 -20.70 -9.07 -18.60
C ILE A 452 -19.23 -9.33 -18.87
N ASP A 453 -18.53 -8.27 -19.29
CA ASP A 453 -17.09 -8.22 -19.43
C ASP A 453 -16.48 -7.07 -18.58
N ALA A 454 -15.17 -6.91 -18.63
CA ALA A 454 -14.48 -5.84 -17.92
C ALA A 454 -14.94 -4.45 -18.37
N ALA A 455 -15.18 -4.25 -19.67
CA ALA A 455 -15.61 -2.96 -20.22
C ALA A 455 -16.99 -2.57 -19.68
N ARG A 456 -17.92 -3.53 -19.61
CA ARG A 456 -19.27 -3.31 -19.08
C ARG A 456 -19.25 -2.91 -17.60
N LEU A 457 -18.44 -3.59 -16.77
CA LEU A 457 -18.35 -3.30 -15.34
C LEU A 457 -17.74 -1.93 -15.03
N ILE A 458 -16.80 -1.45 -15.86
CA ILE A 458 -16.11 -0.17 -15.60
C ILE A 458 -16.76 1.04 -16.29
N SER A 459 -17.60 0.83 -17.32
CA SER A 459 -18.14 1.91 -18.15
C SER A 459 -18.97 2.93 -17.37
N ALA A 460 -19.91 2.49 -16.54
CA ALA A 460 -20.75 3.38 -15.75
C ALA A 460 -19.97 4.12 -14.65
N PRO A 461 -19.15 3.46 -13.82
CA PRO A 461 -18.31 4.17 -12.84
C PRO A 461 -17.34 5.17 -13.49
N GLU A 462 -16.70 4.84 -14.61
CA GLU A 462 -15.81 5.79 -15.30
C GLU A 462 -16.55 6.97 -15.91
N SER A 463 -17.72 6.74 -16.49
CA SER A 463 -18.57 7.82 -16.98
C SER A 463 -18.99 8.76 -15.84
N ALA A 464 -19.44 8.21 -14.72
CA ALA A 464 -19.74 8.98 -13.52
C ALA A 464 -18.53 9.79 -13.01
N LEU A 465 -17.35 9.21 -12.95
CA LEU A 465 -16.12 9.90 -12.56
C LEU A 465 -15.78 11.06 -13.52
N ARG A 466 -15.95 10.87 -14.83
CA ARG A 466 -15.73 11.92 -15.83
C ARG A 466 -16.71 13.09 -15.67
N LEU A 467 -17.97 12.81 -15.41
CA LEU A 467 -18.98 13.86 -15.20
C LEU A 467 -18.76 14.61 -13.88
N LEU A 468 -18.44 13.89 -12.81
CA LEU A 468 -18.27 14.48 -11.48
C LEU A 468 -17.10 15.47 -11.42
N TRP A 469 -15.91 15.13 -11.99
CA TRP A 469 -14.80 16.07 -11.95
C TRP A 469 -15.05 17.31 -12.79
N LEU A 470 -15.74 17.20 -13.93
CA LEU A 470 -16.15 18.33 -14.74
C LEU A 470 -17.18 19.21 -13.99
N ALA A 471 -18.15 18.57 -13.34
CA ALA A 471 -19.19 19.27 -12.60
C ALA A 471 -18.60 20.08 -11.43
N ILE A 472 -17.73 19.46 -10.60
CA ILE A 472 -17.13 20.19 -9.47
C ILE A 472 -16.21 21.32 -9.94
N ALA A 473 -15.48 21.12 -11.04
CA ALA A 473 -14.66 22.18 -11.61
C ALA A 473 -15.53 23.36 -12.10
N ALA A 474 -16.60 23.09 -12.84
CA ALA A 474 -17.51 24.12 -13.33
C ALA A 474 -18.21 24.87 -12.19
N ILE A 475 -18.71 24.15 -11.18
CA ILE A 475 -19.36 24.75 -10.00
C ILE A 475 -18.36 25.64 -9.25
N SER A 476 -17.16 25.16 -8.98
CA SER A 476 -16.16 25.91 -8.21
C SER A 476 -15.66 27.16 -8.95
N ILE A 477 -15.44 27.06 -10.25
CA ILE A 477 -15.07 28.19 -11.09
C ILE A 477 -16.24 29.20 -11.17
N GLY A 478 -17.46 28.72 -11.44
CA GLY A 478 -18.64 29.57 -11.56
C GLY A 478 -18.95 30.34 -10.27
N THR A 479 -18.85 29.67 -9.11
CA THR A 479 -19.08 30.34 -7.81
C THR A 479 -18.00 31.38 -7.51
N LEU A 480 -16.72 31.09 -7.81
CA LEU A 480 -15.65 32.07 -7.62
C LEU A 480 -15.78 33.28 -8.56
N LEU A 481 -16.10 33.06 -9.83
CA LEU A 481 -16.32 34.12 -10.80
C LEU A 481 -17.51 35.01 -10.37
N ALA A 482 -18.60 34.42 -9.88
CA ALA A 482 -19.73 35.17 -9.35
C ALA A 482 -19.33 36.11 -8.19
N ARG A 483 -18.40 35.68 -7.32
CA ARG A 483 -17.87 36.52 -6.24
C ARG A 483 -17.07 37.71 -6.78
N TRP A 484 -16.24 37.51 -7.79
CA TRP A 484 -15.40 38.57 -8.37
C TRP A 484 -16.18 39.55 -9.26
N THR A 485 -17.34 39.14 -9.78
CA THR A 485 -18.18 40.01 -10.64
C THR A 485 -19.28 40.72 -9.88
N SER A 486 -19.60 40.29 -8.65
CA SER A 486 -20.66 40.93 -7.82
C SER A 486 -20.10 41.80 -6.68
N GLY A 487 -18.82 41.97 -6.54
CA GLY A 487 -18.13 42.90 -5.63
C GLY A 487 -17.43 43.96 -6.43
#